data_d119742e34a66f270db79f72dd7d3826
#
_entry.id   d119742e34a66f270db79f72dd7d3826
#
_cell.length_a   1.000
_cell.length_b   1.000
_cell.length_c   1.000
_cell.angle_alpha   90.00
_cell.angle_beta   90.00
_cell.angle_gamma   90.00
#
_symmetry.space_group_name_H-M   'P 1'
#
loop_
_entity.id
_entity.type
_entity.pdbx_description
1 polymer ?
#
loop_
_entity_poly.entity_id
_entity_poly.type
_entity_poly.pdbx_seq_one_letter_code
_entity_poly.pdbx_strand_id
1 'polypeptide(L)'
;MTRLTIQHASVGYPGRPVLREVSFSLTSGSVCCLLGANGSGKTTLMRSILGLLPLLSGQILIDSIAIAQMTPRDRARAVAWVPQAHDGAFAFSVLEMVLMGRSPYIGTFSQPIKSEHHIALAQLETLGIAHLATRNWATLSGGERQLALIARALAQRPRLLLLDEPASSLDFGHQIRLLDTLRELRQNGMTLLMATHHPLHALAVADTVIRVEADGLVSHGPPSTRLQPDNLAGLYGVTPAQIRHHLGNPHFQE
;
A
#
# COMPACT_ATOMS: atom_id res chain seq x y z
N MET A 1 -1.38 -3.57 19.59
CA MET A 1 -1.72 -2.11 19.55
C MET A 1 -2.36 -1.81 18.20
N THR A 2 -3.28 -0.86 18.11
CA THR A 2 -3.89 -0.44 16.85
C THR A 2 -2.99 0.59 16.16
N ARG A 3 -2.66 0.38 14.89
CA ARG A 3 -1.78 1.25 14.10
C ARG A 3 -2.54 2.32 13.34
N LEU A 4 -3.65 1.93 12.72
CA LEU A 4 -4.52 2.81 11.95
C LEU A 4 -5.94 2.62 12.44
N THR A 5 -6.66 3.71 12.70
CA THR A 5 -8.09 3.68 12.99
C THR A 5 -8.80 4.70 12.10
N ILE A 6 -9.83 4.27 11.42
CA ILE A 6 -10.71 5.11 10.62
C ILE A 6 -12.09 5.06 11.27
N GLN A 7 -12.69 6.21 11.55
CA GLN A 7 -13.96 6.32 12.26
C GLN A 7 -14.90 7.24 11.48
N HIS A 8 -15.97 6.65 10.95
CA HIS A 8 -17.03 7.33 10.19
C HIS A 8 -16.50 8.31 9.13
N ALA A 9 -15.38 7.94 8.49
CA ALA A 9 -14.72 8.81 7.54
C ALA A 9 -15.42 8.78 6.19
N SER A 10 -15.79 9.95 5.68
CA SER A 10 -16.21 10.12 4.30
C SER A 10 -15.07 10.78 3.51
N VAL A 11 -14.68 10.17 2.40
CA VAL A 11 -13.58 10.62 1.56
C VAL A 11 -14.05 10.92 0.15
N GLY A 12 -13.42 11.89 -0.49
CA GLY A 12 -13.78 12.32 -1.84
C GLY A 12 -13.47 13.79 -2.05
N TYR A 13 -14.11 14.38 -3.02
CA TYR A 13 -13.95 15.79 -3.40
C TYR A 13 -15.17 16.60 -2.95
N PRO A 14 -15.06 17.92 -2.75
CA PRO A 14 -16.20 18.77 -2.41
C PRO A 14 -17.39 18.52 -3.34
N GLY A 15 -18.55 18.22 -2.78
CA GLY A 15 -19.77 17.87 -3.52
C GLY A 15 -19.78 16.49 -4.19
N ARG A 16 -18.67 15.73 -4.17
CA ARG A 16 -18.57 14.40 -4.78
C ARG A 16 -17.89 13.40 -3.83
N PRO A 17 -18.58 12.92 -2.81
CA PRO A 17 -18.06 11.86 -1.96
C PRO A 17 -17.87 10.56 -2.77
N VAL A 18 -16.73 9.89 -2.53
CA VAL A 18 -16.35 8.63 -3.19
C VAL A 18 -16.64 7.45 -2.25
N LEU A 19 -16.26 7.55 -0.98
CA LEU A 19 -16.60 6.58 0.06
C LEU A 19 -17.26 7.30 1.21
N ARG A 20 -18.22 6.64 1.87
CA ARG A 20 -19.00 7.20 2.99
C ARG A 20 -18.89 6.31 4.21
N GLU A 21 -18.88 6.92 5.40
CA GLU A 21 -19.00 6.23 6.69
C GLU A 21 -18.00 5.07 6.89
N VAL A 22 -16.80 5.19 6.29
CA VAL A 22 -15.76 4.17 6.40
C VAL A 22 -15.29 4.05 7.83
N SER A 23 -15.37 2.83 8.39
CA SER A 23 -14.91 2.54 9.76
C SER A 23 -14.21 1.19 9.80
N PHE A 24 -12.91 1.19 10.14
CA PHE A 24 -12.12 0.00 10.39
C PHE A 24 -10.83 0.33 11.15
N SER A 25 -10.14 -0.70 11.63
CA SER A 25 -8.85 -0.55 12.27
C SER A 25 -7.83 -1.60 11.79
N LEU A 26 -6.56 -1.21 11.76
CA LEU A 26 -5.43 -2.10 11.50
C LEU A 26 -4.63 -2.30 12.78
N THR A 27 -4.33 -3.57 13.06
CA THR A 27 -3.41 -3.95 14.13
C THR A 27 -1.96 -3.75 13.68
N SER A 28 -1.09 -3.36 14.59
CA SER A 28 0.35 -3.25 14.34
C SER A 28 0.93 -4.62 13.92
N GLY A 29 1.75 -4.63 12.88
CA GLY A 29 2.38 -5.85 12.36
C GLY A 29 1.43 -6.74 11.56
N SER A 30 0.31 -6.22 11.05
CA SER A 30 -0.62 -6.94 10.19
C SER A 30 -0.63 -6.42 8.76
N VAL A 31 -1.10 -7.25 7.84
CA VAL A 31 -1.39 -6.89 6.44
C VAL A 31 -2.88 -6.79 6.23
N CYS A 32 -3.32 -5.64 5.77
CA CYS A 32 -4.69 -5.42 5.32
C CYS A 32 -4.72 -5.16 3.81
N CYS A 33 -5.63 -5.82 3.10
CA CYS A 33 -5.84 -5.56 1.68
C CYS A 33 -7.16 -4.82 1.44
N LEU A 34 -7.06 -3.67 0.76
CA LEU A 34 -8.22 -2.98 0.16
C LEU A 34 -8.52 -3.63 -1.19
N LEU A 35 -9.57 -4.42 -1.27
CA LEU A 35 -9.98 -5.12 -2.48
C LEU A 35 -11.17 -4.41 -3.12
N GLY A 36 -11.11 -4.17 -4.41
CA GLY A 36 -12.20 -3.54 -5.16
C GLY A 36 -11.84 -3.30 -6.62
N ALA A 37 -12.85 -3.13 -7.45
CA ALA A 37 -12.68 -2.80 -8.86
C ALA A 37 -11.91 -1.48 -9.07
N ASN A 38 -11.43 -1.26 -10.28
CA ASN A 38 -10.82 0.02 -10.64
C ASN A 38 -11.85 1.16 -10.52
N GLY A 39 -11.43 2.27 -9.94
CA GLY A 39 -12.32 3.42 -9.69
C GLY A 39 -13.20 3.31 -8.43
N SER A 40 -13.13 2.22 -7.64
CA SER A 40 -13.94 2.07 -6.41
C SER A 40 -13.57 3.01 -5.25
N GLY A 41 -12.46 3.77 -5.36
CA GLY A 41 -12.07 4.74 -4.32
C GLY A 41 -10.88 4.33 -3.45
N LYS A 42 -10.21 3.19 -3.71
CA LYS A 42 -9.04 2.72 -2.94
C LYS A 42 -7.94 3.78 -2.83
N THR A 43 -7.49 4.32 -3.96
CA THR A 43 -6.47 5.39 -4.00
C THR A 43 -6.96 6.68 -3.33
N THR A 44 -8.25 7.01 -3.42
CA THR A 44 -8.85 8.17 -2.74
C THR A 44 -8.73 8.01 -1.23
N LEU A 45 -9.07 6.83 -0.69
CA LEU A 45 -8.91 6.52 0.73
C LEU A 45 -7.44 6.60 1.16
N MET A 46 -6.53 6.02 0.39
CA MET A 46 -5.09 6.09 0.68
C MET A 46 -4.57 7.54 0.72
N ARG A 47 -4.99 8.38 -0.22
CA ARG A 47 -4.64 9.81 -0.22
C ARG A 47 -5.17 10.54 1.02
N SER A 48 -6.34 10.17 1.50
CA SER A 48 -6.88 10.73 2.75
C SER A 48 -6.10 10.23 3.98
N ILE A 49 -5.68 8.96 4.02
CA ILE A 49 -4.79 8.43 5.09
C ILE A 49 -3.44 9.17 5.11
N LEU A 50 -2.92 9.54 3.94
CA LEU A 50 -1.69 10.35 3.81
C LEU A 50 -1.89 11.82 4.18
N GLY A 51 -3.15 12.27 4.38
CA GLY A 51 -3.49 13.68 4.56
C GLY A 51 -3.24 14.54 3.32
N LEU A 52 -3.18 13.91 2.13
CA LEU A 52 -3.09 14.59 0.82
C LEU A 52 -4.46 15.01 0.29
N LEU A 53 -5.51 14.38 0.77
CA LEU A 53 -6.90 14.71 0.48
C LEU A 53 -7.65 14.90 1.80
N PRO A 54 -8.26 16.08 2.05
CA PRO A 54 -9.03 16.33 3.26
C PRO A 54 -10.21 15.37 3.38
N LEU A 55 -10.58 15.00 4.61
CA LEU A 55 -11.81 14.27 4.89
C LEU A 55 -13.01 15.18 4.67
N LEU A 56 -14.10 14.62 4.17
CA LEU A 56 -15.42 15.30 4.13
C LEU A 56 -16.12 15.23 5.50
N SER A 57 -15.93 14.11 6.24
CA SER A 57 -16.39 13.91 7.62
C SER A 57 -15.57 12.81 8.30
N GLY A 58 -15.78 12.65 9.63
CA GLY A 58 -15.13 11.61 10.42
C GLY A 58 -13.67 11.91 10.75
N GLN A 59 -12.92 10.89 11.12
CA GLN A 59 -11.51 11.04 11.47
C GLN A 59 -10.67 9.82 11.12
N ILE A 60 -9.38 10.05 10.92
CA ILE A 60 -8.35 9.02 10.72
C ILE A 60 -7.27 9.26 11.77
N LEU A 61 -6.91 8.19 12.50
CA LEU A 61 -5.87 8.23 13.53
C LEU A 61 -4.75 7.25 13.18
N ILE A 62 -3.51 7.68 13.43
CA ILE A 62 -2.31 6.84 13.38
C ILE A 62 -1.72 6.82 14.79
N ASP A 63 -1.55 5.62 15.37
CA ASP A 63 -1.14 5.45 16.77
C ASP A 63 -1.94 6.36 17.73
N SER A 64 -3.27 6.43 17.54
CA SER A 64 -4.21 7.25 18.32
C SER A 64 -4.07 8.78 18.13
N ILE A 65 -3.24 9.25 17.21
CA ILE A 65 -3.10 10.67 16.89
C ILE A 65 -3.86 10.96 15.59
N ALA A 66 -4.77 11.92 15.61
CA ALA A 66 -5.52 12.32 14.42
C ALA A 66 -4.58 12.91 13.36
N ILE A 67 -4.69 12.45 12.11
CA ILE A 67 -3.82 12.93 11.01
C ILE A 67 -3.95 14.44 10.78
N ALA A 68 -5.12 15.02 11.08
CA ALA A 68 -5.35 16.45 11.00
C ALA A 68 -4.52 17.27 12.01
N GLN A 69 -4.07 16.64 13.10
CA GLN A 69 -3.23 17.26 14.13
C GLN A 69 -1.73 17.06 13.86
N MET A 70 -1.39 16.16 12.93
CA MET A 70 0.02 15.89 12.61
C MET A 70 0.56 16.93 11.63
N THR A 71 1.80 17.37 11.86
CA THR A 71 2.51 18.18 10.84
C THR A 71 2.77 17.33 9.58
N PRO A 72 2.94 17.95 8.40
CA PRO A 72 3.31 17.21 7.19
C PRO A 72 4.56 16.32 7.38
N ARG A 73 5.53 16.80 8.17
CA ARG A 73 6.77 16.07 8.48
C ARG A 73 6.51 14.85 9.38
N ASP A 74 5.64 14.98 10.39
CA ASP A 74 5.30 13.88 11.28
C ASP A 74 4.47 12.81 10.56
N ARG A 75 3.54 13.21 9.70
CA ARG A 75 2.82 12.29 8.81
C ARG A 75 3.78 11.53 7.90
N ALA A 76 4.72 12.25 7.25
CA ALA A 76 5.72 11.62 6.40
C ALA A 76 6.68 10.70 7.16
N ARG A 77 6.87 10.83 8.47
CA ARG A 77 7.62 9.88 9.30
C ARG A 77 6.78 8.69 9.74
N ALA A 78 5.47 8.86 9.86
CA ALA A 78 4.57 7.82 10.33
C ALA A 78 4.11 6.89 9.20
N VAL A 79 3.84 7.43 8.00
CA VAL A 79 3.27 6.72 6.87
C VAL A 79 4.11 6.93 5.63
N ALA A 80 4.50 5.84 4.98
CA ALA A 80 5.08 5.86 3.64
C ALA A 80 4.10 5.33 2.60
N TRP A 81 4.27 5.76 1.37
CA TRP A 81 3.43 5.36 0.25
C TRP A 81 4.26 4.91 -0.94
N VAL A 82 3.90 3.74 -1.44
CA VAL A 82 4.35 3.21 -2.73
C VAL A 82 3.19 3.39 -3.71
N PRO A 83 3.22 4.41 -4.57
CA PRO A 83 2.20 4.60 -5.58
C PRO A 83 2.26 3.49 -6.64
N GLN A 84 1.19 3.34 -7.41
CA GLN A 84 1.24 2.57 -8.65
C GLN A 84 2.37 3.13 -9.52
N ALA A 85 3.26 2.23 -9.99
CA ALA A 85 4.42 2.64 -10.76
C ALA A 85 3.99 3.38 -12.03
N HIS A 86 4.53 4.56 -12.24
CA HIS A 86 4.41 5.32 -13.48
C HIS A 86 5.78 5.42 -14.15
N ASP A 87 5.79 5.34 -15.46
CA ASP A 87 7.01 5.53 -16.25
C ASP A 87 7.43 7.00 -16.23
N GLY A 88 8.40 7.30 -15.38
CA GLY A 88 9.07 8.60 -15.34
C GLY A 88 10.55 8.42 -15.69
N ALA A 89 11.00 9.08 -16.75
CA ALA A 89 12.42 9.14 -17.10
C ALA A 89 13.12 10.16 -16.18
N PHE A 90 13.60 9.70 -15.04
CA PHE A 90 14.44 10.52 -14.16
C PHE A 90 15.91 10.14 -14.35
N ALA A 91 16.78 11.15 -14.42
CA ALA A 91 18.24 10.96 -14.54
C ALA A 91 18.91 10.72 -13.17
N PHE A 92 18.25 9.96 -12.28
CA PHE A 92 18.77 9.61 -10.95
C PHE A 92 19.26 8.17 -10.92
N SER A 93 20.27 7.90 -10.09
CA SER A 93 20.61 6.53 -9.69
C SER A 93 19.54 5.94 -8.78
N VAL A 94 19.51 4.63 -8.67
CA VAL A 94 18.60 3.92 -7.74
C VAL A 94 18.83 4.39 -6.30
N LEU A 95 20.08 4.54 -5.88
CA LEU A 95 20.42 5.02 -4.54
C LEU A 95 19.89 6.43 -4.28
N GLU A 96 20.03 7.36 -5.23
CA GLU A 96 19.47 8.71 -5.11
C GLU A 96 17.95 8.69 -5.00
N MET A 97 17.28 7.82 -5.78
CA MET A 97 15.83 7.64 -5.67
C MET A 97 15.41 7.14 -4.28
N VAL A 98 16.14 6.18 -3.71
CA VAL A 98 15.86 5.65 -2.36
C VAL A 98 16.18 6.70 -1.29
N LEU A 99 17.23 7.49 -1.48
CA LEU A 99 17.60 8.58 -0.58
C LEU A 99 16.51 9.66 -0.44
N MET A 100 15.68 9.86 -1.47
CA MET A 100 14.52 10.76 -1.37
C MET A 100 13.54 10.33 -0.26
N GLY A 101 13.50 9.05 0.12
CA GLY A 101 12.76 8.56 1.29
C GLY A 101 13.24 9.16 2.62
N ARG A 102 14.45 9.72 2.66
CA ARG A 102 15.00 10.36 3.86
C ARG A 102 14.61 11.85 4.02
N SER A 103 13.90 12.41 3.03
CA SER A 103 13.49 13.84 3.05
C SER A 103 12.82 14.29 4.37
N PRO A 104 12.01 13.49 5.08
CA PRO A 104 11.42 13.90 6.35
C PRO A 104 12.43 14.09 7.49
N TYR A 105 13.67 13.64 7.31
CA TYR A 105 14.73 13.71 8.32
C TYR A 105 15.80 14.75 7.98
N ILE A 106 15.88 15.15 6.71
CA ILE A 106 16.86 16.11 6.19
C ILE A 106 16.24 17.51 6.22
N GLY A 107 17.02 18.50 6.59
CA GLY A 107 16.59 19.91 6.54
C GLY A 107 16.37 20.38 5.10
N THR A 108 15.44 21.31 4.89
CA THR A 108 15.02 21.79 3.56
C THR A 108 16.17 22.21 2.64
N PHE A 109 17.27 22.73 3.20
CA PHE A 109 18.45 23.18 2.45
C PHE A 109 19.70 22.34 2.74
N SER A 110 19.55 21.21 3.44
CA SER A 110 20.66 20.34 3.82
C SER A 110 20.85 19.23 2.81
N GLN A 111 22.10 18.86 2.56
CA GLN A 111 22.41 17.66 1.79
C GLN A 111 22.34 16.40 2.66
N PRO A 112 22.00 15.22 2.08
CA PRO A 112 22.09 13.97 2.80
C PRO A 112 23.49 13.71 3.34
N ILE A 113 23.60 13.39 4.62
CA ILE A 113 24.87 13.01 5.25
C ILE A 113 25.15 11.51 5.06
N LYS A 114 26.37 11.07 5.38
CA LYS A 114 26.79 9.66 5.18
C LYS A 114 25.86 8.64 5.85
N SER A 115 25.31 8.95 7.02
CA SER A 115 24.35 8.05 7.70
C SER A 115 23.06 7.85 6.90
N GLU A 116 22.59 8.87 6.16
CA GLU A 116 21.39 8.75 5.33
C GLU A 116 21.64 7.84 4.12
N HIS A 117 22.85 7.92 3.53
CA HIS A 117 23.27 7.00 2.46
C HIS A 117 23.33 5.55 2.96
N HIS A 118 23.88 5.32 4.17
CA HIS A 118 23.89 3.96 4.76
C HIS A 118 22.47 3.42 4.99
N ILE A 119 21.53 4.26 5.46
CA ILE A 119 20.13 3.86 5.64
C ILE A 119 19.51 3.48 4.30
N ALA A 120 19.71 4.28 3.25
CA ALA A 120 19.17 4.01 1.92
C ALA A 120 19.76 2.71 1.34
N LEU A 121 21.07 2.51 1.45
CA LEU A 121 21.74 1.31 0.97
C LEU A 121 21.27 0.05 1.71
N ALA A 122 21.11 0.12 3.03
CA ALA A 122 20.58 -0.99 3.83
C ALA A 122 19.17 -1.43 3.39
N GLN A 123 18.32 -0.51 2.90
CA GLN A 123 17.02 -0.90 2.36
C GLN A 123 17.13 -1.60 1.00
N LEU A 124 18.09 -1.23 0.17
CA LEU A 124 18.39 -1.94 -1.07
C LEU A 124 18.95 -3.35 -0.79
N GLU A 125 19.78 -3.50 0.25
CA GLU A 125 20.28 -4.80 0.73
C GLU A 125 19.14 -5.68 1.25
N THR A 126 18.26 -5.14 2.09
CA THR A 126 17.08 -5.85 2.62
C THR A 126 16.20 -6.44 1.51
N LEU A 127 16.09 -5.73 0.39
CA LEU A 127 15.29 -6.17 -0.77
C LEU A 127 16.11 -6.94 -1.83
N GLY A 128 17.39 -7.24 -1.57
CA GLY A 128 18.26 -7.99 -2.47
C GLY A 128 18.67 -7.26 -3.75
N ILE A 129 18.49 -5.94 -3.81
CA ILE A 129 18.75 -5.11 -5.00
C ILE A 129 19.91 -4.11 -4.82
N ALA A 130 20.78 -4.30 -3.83
CA ALA A 130 21.95 -3.43 -3.60
C ALA A 130 22.87 -3.30 -4.82
N HIS A 131 22.96 -4.35 -5.64
CA HIS A 131 23.73 -4.34 -6.88
C HIS A 131 23.22 -3.34 -7.93
N LEU A 132 21.99 -2.84 -7.77
CA LEU A 132 21.39 -1.81 -8.64
C LEU A 132 21.66 -0.38 -8.16
N ALA A 133 22.30 -0.16 -7.00
CA ALA A 133 22.41 1.13 -6.35
C ALA A 133 22.92 2.27 -7.26
N THR A 134 23.90 1.98 -8.10
CA THR A 134 24.52 2.95 -9.04
C THR A 134 23.86 2.96 -10.43
N ARG A 135 22.92 2.04 -10.72
CA ARG A 135 22.21 1.98 -12.00
C ARG A 135 21.30 3.19 -12.18
N ASN A 136 21.16 3.64 -13.42
CA ASN A 136 20.21 4.69 -13.75
C ASN A 136 18.78 4.15 -13.61
N TRP A 137 17.91 4.90 -12.94
CA TRP A 137 16.50 4.60 -12.74
C TRP A 137 15.76 4.23 -14.03
N ALA A 138 16.01 4.96 -15.11
CA ALA A 138 15.33 4.76 -16.40
C ALA A 138 15.65 3.39 -17.05
N THR A 139 16.74 2.73 -16.64
CA THR A 139 17.18 1.44 -17.20
C THR A 139 16.67 0.22 -16.44
N LEU A 140 15.89 0.43 -15.36
CA LEU A 140 15.35 -0.65 -14.56
C LEU A 140 14.17 -1.34 -15.25
N SER A 141 14.06 -2.65 -15.04
CA SER A 141 12.82 -3.39 -15.32
C SER A 141 11.68 -2.92 -14.40
N GLY A 142 10.44 -3.25 -14.75
CA GLY A 142 9.27 -2.92 -13.91
C GLY A 142 9.39 -3.49 -12.48
N GLY A 143 9.87 -4.74 -12.35
CA GLY A 143 10.07 -5.39 -11.04
C GLY A 143 11.18 -4.73 -10.22
N GLU A 144 12.34 -4.47 -10.84
CA GLU A 144 13.44 -3.75 -10.16
C GLU A 144 13.01 -2.36 -9.70
N ARG A 145 12.26 -1.64 -10.54
CA ARG A 145 11.71 -0.32 -10.21
C ARG A 145 10.74 -0.39 -9.04
N GLN A 146 9.87 -1.39 -9.03
CA GLN A 146 8.91 -1.59 -7.93
C GLN A 146 9.62 -1.87 -6.60
N LEU A 147 10.62 -2.74 -6.58
CA LEU A 147 11.42 -2.99 -5.38
C LEU A 147 12.17 -1.74 -4.92
N ALA A 148 12.71 -0.95 -5.84
CA ALA A 148 13.38 0.32 -5.48
C ALA A 148 12.40 1.37 -4.91
N LEU A 149 11.14 1.42 -5.38
CA LEU A 149 10.09 2.25 -4.77
C LEU A 149 9.75 1.79 -3.34
N ILE A 150 9.72 0.48 -3.11
CA ILE A 150 9.54 -0.08 -1.77
C ILE A 150 10.76 0.28 -0.89
N ALA A 151 11.99 0.13 -1.39
CA ALA A 151 13.21 0.55 -0.68
C ALA A 151 13.15 2.02 -0.27
N ARG A 152 12.70 2.91 -1.17
CA ARG A 152 12.49 4.33 -0.90
C ARG A 152 11.49 4.55 0.24
N ALA A 153 10.38 3.83 0.21
CA ALA A 153 9.36 3.93 1.25
C ALA A 153 9.88 3.40 2.60
N LEU A 154 10.63 2.29 2.61
CA LEU A 154 11.24 1.73 3.83
C LEU A 154 12.35 2.62 4.38
N ALA A 155 13.12 3.30 3.52
CA ALA A 155 14.13 4.26 3.94
C ALA A 155 13.54 5.41 4.79
N GLN A 156 12.27 5.72 4.63
CA GLN A 156 11.51 6.66 5.45
C GLN A 156 11.31 6.15 6.89
N ARG A 157 11.57 4.85 7.18
CA ARG A 157 11.31 4.18 8.46
C ARG A 157 9.86 4.38 8.94
N PRO A 158 8.88 4.09 8.11
CA PRO A 158 7.47 4.33 8.43
C PRO A 158 6.98 3.33 9.48
N ARG A 159 5.88 3.68 10.14
CA ARG A 159 5.12 2.77 11.00
C ARG A 159 4.03 2.03 10.24
N LEU A 160 3.55 2.63 9.15
CA LEU A 160 2.54 2.11 8.24
C LEU A 160 3.01 2.30 6.79
N LEU A 161 3.02 1.23 6.02
CA LEU A 161 3.34 1.25 4.59
C LEU A 161 2.06 1.07 3.77
N LEU A 162 1.75 2.05 2.94
CA LEU A 162 0.66 1.99 1.96
C LEU A 162 1.22 1.58 0.60
N LEU A 163 0.57 0.60 -0.05
CA LEU A 163 0.95 0.13 -1.38
C LEU A 163 -0.28 0.20 -2.30
N ASP A 164 -0.18 1.00 -3.36
CA ASP A 164 -1.28 1.18 -4.31
C ASP A 164 -1.02 0.37 -5.58
N GLU A 165 -1.74 -0.75 -5.73
CA GLU A 165 -1.62 -1.69 -6.86
C GLU A 165 -0.15 -2.11 -7.15
N PRO A 166 0.62 -2.57 -6.15
CA PRO A 166 2.07 -2.72 -6.29
C PRO A 166 2.49 -3.83 -7.27
N ALA A 167 1.58 -4.70 -7.67
CA ALA A 167 1.86 -5.82 -8.57
C ALA A 167 1.28 -5.62 -9.98
N SER A 168 0.57 -4.52 -10.26
CA SER A 168 -0.23 -4.35 -11.48
C SER A 168 0.56 -4.33 -12.80
N SER A 169 1.83 -3.90 -12.75
CA SER A 169 2.72 -3.82 -13.93
C SER A 169 3.79 -4.91 -13.97
N LEU A 170 3.69 -5.91 -13.09
CA LEU A 170 4.70 -6.96 -12.95
C LEU A 170 4.28 -8.23 -13.67
N ASP A 171 5.25 -8.95 -14.26
CA ASP A 171 5.04 -10.32 -14.70
C ASP A 171 4.81 -11.26 -13.51
N PHE A 172 4.31 -12.46 -13.80
CA PHE A 172 3.91 -13.42 -12.77
C PHE A 172 5.04 -13.76 -11.78
N GLY A 173 6.28 -13.94 -12.26
CA GLY A 173 7.42 -14.26 -11.39
C GLY A 173 7.77 -13.10 -10.45
N HIS A 174 7.70 -11.87 -10.94
CA HIS A 174 7.92 -10.67 -10.12
C HIS A 174 6.76 -10.43 -9.12
N GLN A 175 5.52 -10.77 -9.49
CA GLN A 175 4.38 -10.71 -8.55
C GLN A 175 4.60 -11.64 -7.35
N ILE A 176 5.02 -12.90 -7.58
CA ILE A 176 5.30 -13.85 -6.49
C ILE A 176 6.39 -13.29 -5.56
N ARG A 177 7.53 -12.86 -6.13
CA ARG A 177 8.63 -12.30 -5.32
C ARG A 177 8.21 -11.07 -4.52
N LEU A 178 7.38 -10.21 -5.09
CA LEU A 178 6.83 -9.07 -4.36
C LEU A 178 5.97 -9.52 -3.18
N LEU A 179 5.04 -10.46 -3.39
CA LEU A 179 4.17 -10.96 -2.32
C LEU A 179 4.96 -11.63 -1.20
N ASP A 180 6.04 -12.37 -1.54
CA ASP A 180 6.95 -12.94 -0.54
C ASP A 180 7.69 -11.85 0.23
N THR A 181 8.19 -10.81 -0.44
CA THR A 181 8.77 -9.62 0.22
C THR A 181 7.79 -8.96 1.20
N LEU A 182 6.52 -8.82 0.82
CA LEU A 182 5.50 -8.24 1.73
C LEU A 182 5.25 -9.12 2.95
N ARG A 183 5.28 -10.46 2.80
CA ARG A 183 5.20 -11.40 3.93
C ARG A 183 6.39 -11.26 4.88
N GLU A 184 7.61 -11.16 4.34
CA GLU A 184 8.82 -10.94 5.13
C GLU A 184 8.78 -9.62 5.89
N LEU A 185 8.35 -8.53 5.25
CA LEU A 185 8.17 -7.23 5.90
C LEU A 185 7.18 -7.32 7.06
N ARG A 186 6.06 -8.04 6.87
CA ARG A 186 5.09 -8.31 7.94
C ARG A 186 5.71 -9.10 9.09
N GLN A 187 6.44 -10.18 8.79
CA GLN A 187 7.12 -11.01 9.81
C GLN A 187 8.11 -10.17 10.63
N ASN A 188 8.72 -9.16 10.01
CA ASN A 188 9.60 -8.20 10.67
C ASN A 188 8.83 -7.04 11.37
N GLY A 189 7.51 -7.18 11.56
CA GLY A 189 6.67 -6.26 12.33
C GLY A 189 6.14 -5.04 11.58
N MET A 190 6.37 -4.95 10.25
CA MET A 190 5.80 -3.87 9.44
C MET A 190 4.28 -4.00 9.32
N THR A 191 3.58 -2.87 9.47
CA THR A 191 2.13 -2.80 9.20
C THR A 191 1.93 -2.37 7.76
N LEU A 192 1.12 -3.12 7.00
CA LEU A 192 0.91 -2.91 5.56
C LEU A 192 -0.57 -2.69 5.26
N LEU A 193 -0.87 -1.71 4.41
CA LEU A 193 -2.18 -1.54 3.78
C LEU A 193 -1.98 -1.55 2.26
N MET A 194 -2.40 -2.62 1.60
CA MET A 194 -2.23 -2.82 0.16
C MET A 194 -3.56 -2.70 -0.56
N ALA A 195 -3.67 -1.77 -1.51
CA ALA A 195 -4.78 -1.77 -2.46
C ALA A 195 -4.48 -2.73 -3.61
N THR A 196 -5.46 -3.52 -3.98
CA THR A 196 -5.39 -4.42 -5.14
C THR A 196 -6.77 -4.67 -5.69
N HIS A 197 -6.83 -5.02 -6.98
CA HIS A 197 -8.05 -5.56 -7.61
C HIS A 197 -7.95 -7.09 -7.82
N HIS A 198 -6.83 -7.73 -7.41
CA HIS A 198 -6.58 -9.16 -7.54
C HIS A 198 -6.89 -9.91 -6.24
N PRO A 199 -7.95 -10.77 -6.19
CA PRO A 199 -8.29 -11.54 -5.00
C PRO A 199 -7.18 -12.48 -4.53
N LEU A 200 -6.42 -13.08 -5.47
CA LEU A 200 -5.32 -13.99 -5.15
C LEU A 200 -4.16 -13.29 -4.44
N HIS A 201 -3.89 -12.01 -4.75
CA HIS A 201 -2.88 -11.24 -4.00
C HIS A 201 -3.33 -11.03 -2.55
N ALA A 202 -4.61 -10.70 -2.34
CA ALA A 202 -5.15 -10.55 -0.99
C ALA A 202 -5.13 -11.89 -0.23
N LEU A 203 -5.53 -13.00 -0.88
CA LEU A 203 -5.48 -14.34 -0.29
C LEU A 203 -4.06 -14.72 0.12
N ALA A 204 -3.06 -14.32 -0.67
CA ALA A 204 -1.67 -14.68 -0.42
C ALA A 204 -1.07 -13.99 0.82
N VAL A 205 -1.43 -12.74 1.14
CA VAL A 205 -0.69 -11.95 2.14
C VAL A 205 -1.56 -11.36 3.26
N ALA A 206 -2.88 -11.24 3.08
CA ALA A 206 -3.73 -10.48 3.99
C ALA A 206 -4.09 -11.24 5.26
N ASP A 207 -4.04 -10.54 6.40
CA ASP A 207 -4.70 -10.95 7.65
C ASP A 207 -6.16 -10.48 7.66
N THR A 208 -6.44 -9.34 7.00
CA THR A 208 -7.75 -8.74 6.90
C THR A 208 -7.97 -8.22 5.49
N VAL A 209 -9.17 -8.41 4.96
CA VAL A 209 -9.60 -7.84 3.68
C VAL A 209 -10.70 -6.83 3.93
N ILE A 210 -10.55 -5.67 3.32
CA ILE A 210 -11.56 -4.62 3.24
C ILE A 210 -12.05 -4.58 1.80
N ARG A 211 -13.32 -4.87 1.59
CA ARG A 211 -13.95 -4.75 0.27
C ARG A 211 -14.47 -3.34 0.10
N VAL A 212 -14.15 -2.74 -1.04
CA VAL A 212 -14.62 -1.41 -1.44
C VAL A 212 -15.50 -1.58 -2.66
N GLU A 213 -16.80 -1.40 -2.48
CA GLU A 213 -17.82 -1.63 -3.49
C GLU A 213 -18.07 -0.38 -4.35
N ALA A 214 -18.71 -0.55 -5.51
CA ALA A 214 -18.89 0.54 -6.48
C ALA A 214 -19.80 1.67 -5.98
N ASP A 215 -20.71 1.35 -5.06
CA ASP A 215 -21.60 2.32 -4.38
C ASP A 215 -20.93 3.06 -3.21
N GLY A 216 -19.64 2.77 -2.95
CA GLY A 216 -18.87 3.36 -1.87
C GLY A 216 -19.08 2.68 -0.51
N LEU A 217 -19.78 1.55 -0.46
CA LEU A 217 -19.90 0.74 0.73
C LEU A 217 -18.58 0.02 1.02
N VAL A 218 -18.29 -0.12 2.30
CA VAL A 218 -17.06 -0.76 2.78
C VAL A 218 -17.40 -1.83 3.80
N SER A 219 -16.91 -3.04 3.55
CA SER A 219 -17.03 -4.16 4.48
C SER A 219 -15.65 -4.77 4.77
N HIS A 220 -15.42 -5.27 5.99
CA HIS A 220 -14.14 -5.85 6.38
C HIS A 220 -14.29 -7.19 7.09
N GLY A 221 -13.24 -8.00 7.06
CA GLY A 221 -13.20 -9.29 7.73
C GLY A 221 -12.01 -10.15 7.27
N PRO A 222 -11.89 -11.37 7.78
CA PRO A 222 -10.83 -12.28 7.39
C PRO A 222 -10.96 -12.72 5.91
N PRO A 223 -9.83 -13.05 5.25
CA PRO A 223 -9.83 -13.54 3.86
C PRO A 223 -10.79 -14.70 3.62
N SER A 224 -10.86 -15.66 4.57
CA SER A 224 -11.74 -16.84 4.49
C SER A 224 -13.21 -16.51 4.29
N THR A 225 -13.69 -15.38 4.78
CA THR A 225 -15.09 -14.94 4.59
C THR A 225 -15.24 -13.93 3.48
N ARG A 226 -14.28 -13.02 3.28
CA ARG A 226 -14.41 -11.90 2.33
C ARG A 226 -14.05 -12.27 0.90
N LEU A 227 -13.26 -13.33 0.71
CA LEU A 227 -12.85 -13.81 -0.62
C LEU A 227 -13.68 -15.00 -1.11
N GLN A 228 -14.82 -15.31 -0.50
CA GLN A 228 -15.74 -16.34 -0.98
C GLN A 228 -16.31 -15.97 -2.35
N PRO A 229 -16.59 -16.97 -3.22
CA PRO A 229 -17.08 -16.74 -4.59
C PRO A 229 -18.28 -15.79 -4.67
N ASP A 230 -19.25 -15.93 -3.76
CA ASP A 230 -20.44 -15.07 -3.73
C ASP A 230 -20.10 -13.61 -3.42
N ASN A 231 -19.17 -13.39 -2.52
CA ASN A 231 -18.67 -12.05 -2.16
C ASN A 231 -17.88 -11.40 -3.30
N LEU A 232 -17.05 -12.17 -4.01
CA LEU A 232 -16.28 -11.71 -5.15
C LEU A 232 -17.16 -11.47 -6.38
N ALA A 233 -18.17 -12.30 -6.59
CA ALA A 233 -19.13 -12.17 -7.67
C ALA A 233 -19.82 -10.80 -7.63
N GLY A 234 -20.33 -10.39 -6.46
CA GLY A 234 -20.92 -9.05 -6.26
C GLY A 234 -19.91 -7.92 -6.48
N LEU A 235 -18.66 -8.10 -6.03
CA LEU A 235 -17.62 -7.08 -6.16
C LEU A 235 -17.21 -6.81 -7.62
N TYR A 236 -17.21 -7.86 -8.47
CA TYR A 236 -16.74 -7.78 -9.87
C TYR A 236 -17.85 -7.84 -10.91
N GLY A 237 -19.13 -7.94 -10.49
CA GLY A 237 -20.27 -8.00 -11.42
C GLY A 237 -20.31 -9.28 -12.27
N VAL A 238 -19.86 -10.40 -11.72
CA VAL A 238 -19.83 -11.73 -12.36
C VAL A 238 -20.60 -12.75 -11.53
N THR A 239 -20.80 -13.97 -12.03
CA THR A 239 -21.46 -15.03 -11.26
C THR A 239 -20.49 -15.78 -10.35
N PRO A 240 -20.95 -16.35 -9.21
CA PRO A 240 -20.10 -17.19 -8.35
C PRO A 240 -19.52 -18.41 -9.10
N ALA A 241 -20.24 -18.94 -10.08
CA ALA A 241 -19.77 -20.05 -10.92
C ALA A 241 -18.56 -19.63 -11.78
N GLN A 242 -18.59 -18.42 -12.35
CA GLN A 242 -17.44 -17.88 -13.08
C GLN A 242 -16.24 -17.68 -12.16
N ILE A 243 -16.44 -17.16 -10.95
CA ILE A 243 -15.36 -17.03 -9.96
C ILE A 243 -14.72 -18.39 -9.65
N ARG A 244 -15.54 -19.41 -9.32
CA ARG A 244 -15.03 -20.78 -9.05
C ARG A 244 -14.26 -21.36 -10.23
N HIS A 245 -14.79 -21.19 -11.43
CA HIS A 245 -14.16 -21.70 -12.65
C HIS A 245 -12.79 -21.06 -12.92
N HIS A 246 -12.68 -19.73 -12.76
CA HIS A 246 -11.47 -19.00 -13.11
C HIS A 246 -10.41 -18.96 -12.01
N LEU A 247 -10.79 -18.95 -10.74
CA LEU A 247 -9.82 -18.93 -9.65
C LEU A 247 -9.25 -20.31 -9.34
N GLY A 248 -9.94 -21.42 -9.74
CA GLY A 248 -9.43 -22.80 -9.72
C GLY A 248 -8.82 -23.25 -8.38
N ASN A 249 -9.12 -22.58 -7.28
CA ASN A 249 -8.42 -22.73 -6.00
C ASN A 249 -9.22 -23.65 -5.08
N PRO A 250 -8.61 -24.72 -4.51
CA PRO A 250 -9.25 -25.60 -3.53
C PRO A 250 -9.87 -24.86 -2.34
N HIS A 251 -9.36 -23.68 -1.97
CA HIS A 251 -9.94 -22.84 -0.93
C HIS A 251 -11.31 -22.21 -1.28
N PHE A 252 -11.76 -22.29 -2.53
CA PHE A 252 -13.07 -21.84 -3.00
C PHE A 252 -14.00 -22.97 -3.40
N GLN A 253 -13.62 -24.25 -3.15
CA GLN A 253 -14.38 -25.44 -3.61
C GLN A 253 -15.31 -26.04 -2.56
N GLU A 254 -15.35 -25.52 -1.32
CA GLU A 254 -16.26 -25.96 -0.26
C GLU A 254 -17.36 -24.93 0.04
#